data_bcc66619a621871fd15dd259d5292f6b
#
_entry.id   bcc66619a621871fd15dd259d5292f6b
#
_cell.length_a   1.000
_cell.length_b   1.000
_cell.length_c   1.000
_cell.angle_alpha   90.00
_cell.angle_beta   90.00
_cell.angle_gamma   90.00
#
_symmetry.space_group_name_H-M   'P 1'
#
loop_
_entity.id
_entity.type
_entity.pdbx_description
1 polymer ?
#
loop_
_entity_poly.entity_id
_entity_poly.type
_entity_poly.pdbx_seq_one_letter_code
_entity_poly.pdbx_strand_id
1 'polypeptide(L)'
;MQPAKPKYQKLFESLKADIASGRFKPGQKMPSEAALVTKSGASRITVGRAIRELQNIGLVERIAGSGTYVRNAAKDERRPHLFGLLIPDLGETEIFEPICQGIANAPEAGEHALLWGHADKSVSKSEQAWRLAKQYLSQKVSGIFFAPLEFERDAEKINRRILLAAKQAHVPVVLLDRRAARAPERDRPDLVGINNRQAGYAATEHLLKLGCRHIAFIGYHGSASTISERAEGYKDALAAYGLPPGHEHLLEWRAKGAPASVEAFVCVNDRIAGQLMQLLIARDIKVPEDARLVGIDDVSYASLLPVPLTTVHQPTREIGEAALRTMLDRIKSPKLPPREILFDGDLVIRRSCGAEL
;
A
#
# COMPACT_ATOMS: atom_id res chain seq x y z
N MET A 1 38.50 -14.76 -28.54
CA MET A 1 37.64 -14.14 -29.55
C MET A 1 36.22 -14.00 -28.99
N GLN A 2 35.71 -12.79 -28.75
CA GLN A 2 34.31 -12.62 -28.36
C GLN A 2 33.42 -13.04 -29.53
N PRO A 3 32.34 -13.79 -29.33
CA PRO A 3 31.43 -14.17 -30.40
C PRO A 3 30.80 -12.93 -31.00
N ALA A 4 30.75 -12.85 -32.33
CA ALA A 4 30.20 -11.73 -33.08
C ALA A 4 28.74 -11.49 -32.70
N LYS A 5 28.37 -10.27 -32.21
CA LYS A 5 27.02 -9.94 -31.82
C LYS A 5 26.01 -10.26 -32.94
N PRO A 6 24.89 -10.92 -32.65
CA PRO A 6 23.85 -11.24 -33.64
C PRO A 6 23.40 -10.00 -34.46
N LYS A 7 23.08 -10.16 -35.71
CA LYS A 7 22.71 -9.04 -36.62
C LYS A 7 21.52 -8.21 -36.06
N TYR A 8 20.54 -8.83 -35.43
CA TYR A 8 19.42 -8.11 -34.82
C TYR A 8 19.86 -7.21 -33.66
N GLN A 9 20.84 -7.64 -32.88
CA GLN A 9 21.36 -6.90 -31.72
C GLN A 9 22.16 -5.66 -32.18
N LYS A 10 22.94 -5.77 -33.26
CA LYS A 10 23.61 -4.62 -33.85
C LYS A 10 22.62 -3.58 -34.34
N LEU A 11 21.54 -4.00 -35.03
CA LEU A 11 20.49 -3.12 -35.49
C LEU A 11 19.72 -2.48 -34.34
N PHE A 12 19.38 -3.27 -33.28
CA PHE A 12 18.76 -2.77 -32.07
C PHE A 12 19.59 -1.67 -31.41
N GLU A 13 20.90 -1.91 -31.18
CA GLU A 13 21.80 -0.92 -30.58
C GLU A 13 21.93 0.35 -31.45
N SER A 14 22.01 0.21 -32.77
CA SER A 14 22.04 1.35 -33.68
C SER A 14 20.78 2.19 -33.63
N LEU A 15 19.59 1.57 -33.66
CA LEU A 15 18.31 2.28 -33.56
C LEU A 15 18.12 2.92 -32.18
N LYS A 16 18.55 2.23 -31.12
CA LYS A 16 18.55 2.76 -29.76
C LYS A 16 19.43 4.00 -29.62
N ALA A 17 20.64 3.98 -30.22
CA ALA A 17 21.54 5.13 -30.26
C ALA A 17 20.96 6.28 -31.08
N ASP A 18 20.31 6.00 -32.21
CA ASP A 18 19.64 7.01 -33.05
C ASP A 18 18.48 7.72 -32.32
N ILE A 19 17.73 6.97 -31.49
CA ILE A 19 16.69 7.54 -30.59
C ILE A 19 17.34 8.38 -29.49
N ALA A 20 18.36 7.85 -28.84
CA ALA A 20 19.04 8.53 -27.73
C ALA A 20 19.73 9.82 -28.16
N SER A 21 20.29 9.85 -29.36
CA SER A 21 20.93 11.06 -29.96
C SER A 21 19.94 12.10 -30.50
N GLY A 22 18.61 11.80 -30.46
CA GLY A 22 17.59 12.69 -31.01
C GLY A 22 17.47 12.68 -32.55
N ARG A 23 18.15 11.77 -33.24
CA ARG A 23 17.98 11.57 -34.71
C ARG A 23 16.54 11.16 -35.02
N PHE A 24 15.89 10.39 -34.13
CA PHE A 24 14.45 10.18 -34.12
C PHE A 24 13.86 10.88 -32.89
N LYS A 25 13.08 11.93 -33.15
CA LYS A 25 12.48 12.74 -32.10
C LYS A 25 11.31 11.98 -31.40
N PRO A 26 11.04 12.25 -30.13
CA PRO A 26 9.84 11.74 -29.49
C PRO A 26 8.57 12.03 -30.29
N GLY A 27 7.71 11.01 -30.46
CA GLY A 27 6.49 11.09 -31.29
C GLY A 27 6.73 10.98 -32.83
N GLN A 28 7.96 10.93 -33.25
CA GLN A 28 8.28 10.83 -34.69
C GLN A 28 8.02 9.39 -35.19
N LYS A 29 7.44 9.29 -36.40
CA LYS A 29 7.30 8.01 -37.11
C LYS A 29 8.67 7.48 -37.54
N MET A 30 8.96 6.25 -37.18
CA MET A 30 10.16 5.55 -37.61
C MET A 30 10.03 5.08 -39.07
N PRO A 31 11.14 4.86 -39.77
CA PRO A 31 11.11 4.22 -41.08
C PRO A 31 10.38 2.88 -41.03
N SER A 32 9.66 2.53 -42.06
CA SER A 32 8.97 1.25 -42.15
C SER A 32 9.95 0.08 -42.06
N GLU A 33 9.47 -1.09 -41.63
CA GLU A 33 10.32 -2.29 -41.60
C GLU A 33 10.97 -2.57 -42.97
N ALA A 34 10.24 -2.34 -44.06
CA ALA A 34 10.79 -2.47 -45.41
C ALA A 34 11.95 -1.48 -45.69
N ALA A 35 11.77 -0.22 -45.30
CA ALA A 35 12.83 0.78 -45.41
C ALA A 35 14.05 0.45 -44.54
N LEU A 36 13.84 -0.10 -43.35
CA LEU A 36 14.92 -0.55 -42.48
C LEU A 36 15.65 -1.77 -43.06
N VAL A 37 14.94 -2.70 -43.68
CA VAL A 37 15.55 -3.82 -44.44
C VAL A 37 16.46 -3.31 -45.52
N THR A 38 15.99 -2.40 -46.37
CA THR A 38 16.77 -1.80 -47.47
C THR A 38 17.99 -1.07 -46.92
N LYS A 39 17.85 -0.28 -45.87
CA LYS A 39 18.93 0.52 -45.27
C LYS A 39 19.99 -0.30 -44.54
N SER A 40 19.56 -1.34 -43.82
CA SER A 40 20.46 -2.14 -42.97
C SER A 40 21.03 -3.39 -43.64
N GLY A 41 20.47 -3.81 -44.79
CA GLY A 41 20.79 -5.09 -45.43
C GLY A 41 20.42 -6.32 -44.59
N ALA A 42 19.60 -6.13 -43.52
CA ALA A 42 19.17 -7.21 -42.64
C ALA A 42 17.86 -7.82 -43.17
N SER A 43 17.61 -9.11 -42.83
CA SER A 43 16.35 -9.77 -43.18
C SER A 43 15.16 -9.12 -42.44
N ARG A 44 13.95 -9.27 -43.00
CA ARG A 44 12.70 -8.76 -42.41
C ARG A 44 12.48 -9.31 -41.02
N ILE A 45 12.83 -10.60 -40.76
CA ILE A 45 12.75 -11.23 -39.46
C ILE A 45 13.69 -10.55 -38.43
N THR A 46 14.93 -10.21 -38.88
CA THR A 46 15.94 -9.51 -38.07
C THR A 46 15.47 -8.10 -37.68
N VAL A 47 14.90 -7.37 -38.63
CA VAL A 47 14.34 -6.02 -38.40
C VAL A 47 13.15 -6.10 -37.46
N GLY A 48 12.19 -7.00 -37.73
CA GLY A 48 11.02 -7.17 -36.88
C GLY A 48 11.37 -7.57 -35.42
N ARG A 49 12.46 -8.35 -35.22
CA ARG A 49 12.97 -8.67 -33.90
C ARG A 49 13.58 -7.44 -33.22
N ALA A 50 14.39 -6.65 -33.90
CA ALA A 50 14.97 -5.44 -33.34
C ALA A 50 13.90 -4.41 -32.92
N ILE A 51 12.85 -4.24 -33.76
CA ILE A 51 11.72 -3.35 -33.44
C ILE A 51 10.93 -3.88 -32.22
N ARG A 52 10.69 -5.19 -32.09
CA ARG A 52 10.05 -5.78 -30.90
C ARG A 52 10.86 -5.55 -29.65
N GLU A 53 12.18 -5.69 -29.71
CA GLU A 53 13.05 -5.39 -28.56
C GLU A 53 12.99 -3.91 -28.14
N LEU A 54 12.97 -2.97 -29.12
CA LEU A 54 12.76 -1.55 -28.81
C LEU A 54 11.39 -1.29 -28.20
N GLN A 55 10.36 -2.01 -28.63
CA GLN A 55 9.01 -1.94 -28.06
C GLN A 55 8.97 -2.52 -26.66
N ASN A 56 9.62 -3.66 -26.41
CA ASN A 56 9.70 -4.31 -25.10
C ASN A 56 10.39 -3.43 -24.04
N ILE A 57 11.36 -2.61 -24.46
CA ILE A 57 12.03 -1.64 -23.56
C ILE A 57 11.35 -0.27 -23.54
N GLY A 58 10.19 -0.13 -24.22
CA GLY A 58 9.36 1.09 -24.18
C GLY A 58 9.90 2.28 -24.96
N LEU A 59 10.86 2.11 -25.86
CA LEU A 59 11.39 3.20 -26.69
C LEU A 59 10.53 3.52 -27.92
N VAL A 60 9.75 2.55 -28.39
CA VAL A 60 8.85 2.73 -29.54
C VAL A 60 7.49 2.12 -29.28
N GLU A 61 6.46 2.63 -29.92
CA GLU A 61 5.12 2.06 -29.95
C GLU A 61 4.69 1.73 -31.38
N ARG A 62 3.89 0.67 -31.53
CA ARG A 62 3.35 0.24 -32.82
C ARG A 62 1.87 0.54 -32.88
N ILE A 63 1.48 1.38 -33.83
CA ILE A 63 0.09 1.74 -34.09
C ILE A 63 -0.39 0.93 -35.31
N ALA A 64 -1.39 0.06 -35.10
CA ALA A 64 -1.93 -0.78 -36.16
C ALA A 64 -2.40 0.07 -37.35
N GLY A 65 -2.01 -0.33 -38.56
CA GLY A 65 -2.33 0.38 -39.79
C GLY A 65 -1.54 1.68 -40.02
N SER A 66 -0.83 2.20 -39.03
CA SER A 66 -0.12 3.49 -39.11
C SER A 66 1.40 3.34 -39.11
N GLY A 67 2.00 2.47 -38.32
CA GLY A 67 3.44 2.22 -38.29
C GLY A 67 4.04 2.20 -36.88
N THR A 68 5.37 2.35 -36.80
CA THR A 68 6.13 2.42 -35.56
C THR A 68 6.54 3.84 -35.25
N TYR A 69 6.36 4.30 -34.02
CA TYR A 69 6.66 5.67 -33.60
C TYR A 69 7.62 5.63 -32.40
N VAL A 70 8.52 6.62 -32.32
CA VAL A 70 9.32 6.82 -31.10
C VAL A 70 8.40 7.27 -30.00
N ARG A 71 8.44 6.57 -28.86
CA ARG A 71 7.58 6.88 -27.73
C ARG A 71 7.89 8.28 -27.19
N ASN A 72 6.87 9.07 -26.99
CA ASN A 72 7.01 10.41 -26.43
C ASN A 72 6.71 10.32 -24.92
N ALA A 73 7.75 10.09 -24.12
CA ALA A 73 7.61 10.01 -22.67
C ALA A 73 6.84 11.22 -22.08
N ALA A 74 7.09 12.43 -22.59
CA ALA A 74 6.37 13.63 -22.14
C ALA A 74 4.87 13.64 -22.54
N LYS A 75 4.48 12.91 -23.59
CA LYS A 75 3.09 12.77 -24.00
C LYS A 75 2.40 11.61 -23.25
N ASP A 76 3.16 10.56 -22.91
CA ASP A 76 2.69 9.46 -22.11
C ASP A 76 2.53 9.87 -20.64
N GLU A 77 3.38 10.76 -20.12
CA GLU A 77 3.24 11.37 -18.78
C GLU A 77 1.99 12.26 -18.65
N ARG A 78 1.39 12.69 -19.77
CA ARG A 78 0.15 13.49 -19.80
C ARG A 78 -1.10 12.68 -20.15
N ARG A 79 -1.00 11.36 -20.35
CA ARG A 79 -2.20 10.55 -20.59
C ARG A 79 -2.93 10.32 -19.27
N PRO A 80 -4.22 10.64 -19.22
CA PRO A 80 -5.02 10.30 -18.04
C PRO A 80 -4.97 8.79 -17.78
N HIS A 81 -4.66 8.42 -16.57
CA HIS A 81 -4.73 7.03 -16.13
C HIS A 81 -6.06 6.79 -15.41
N LEU A 82 -6.60 5.60 -15.56
CA LEU A 82 -7.72 5.11 -14.77
C LEU A 82 -7.17 4.12 -13.75
N PHE A 83 -7.30 4.41 -12.46
CA PHE A 83 -6.84 3.54 -11.38
C PHE A 83 -8.01 2.90 -10.67
N GLY A 84 -7.92 1.61 -10.37
CA GLY A 84 -8.88 0.90 -9.52
C GLY A 84 -8.53 1.05 -8.04
N LEU A 85 -9.50 1.43 -7.21
CA LEU A 85 -9.39 1.39 -5.75
C LEU A 85 -10.02 0.09 -5.25
N LEU A 86 -9.19 -0.90 -4.91
CA LEU A 86 -9.62 -2.17 -4.35
C LEU A 86 -9.45 -2.16 -2.84
N ILE A 87 -10.44 -1.59 -2.14
CA ILE A 87 -10.44 -1.41 -0.70
C ILE A 87 -11.72 -2.06 -0.14
N PRO A 88 -11.68 -3.34 0.25
CA PRO A 88 -12.88 -4.08 0.66
C PRO A 88 -13.55 -3.53 1.92
N ASP A 89 -12.78 -2.86 2.79
CA ASP A 89 -13.24 -2.33 4.06
C ASP A 89 -13.45 -0.80 4.03
N LEU A 90 -13.59 -0.20 2.85
CA LEU A 90 -13.83 1.22 2.73
C LEU A 90 -15.15 1.61 3.42
N GLY A 91 -15.05 2.52 4.40
CA GLY A 91 -16.16 2.92 5.29
C GLY A 91 -16.28 2.09 6.58
N GLU A 92 -15.50 0.99 6.75
CA GLU A 92 -15.41 0.26 8.03
C GLU A 92 -14.18 0.66 8.85
N THR A 93 -13.10 1.06 8.18
CA THR A 93 -11.89 1.63 8.78
C THR A 93 -11.69 3.04 8.25
N GLU A 94 -11.59 4.03 9.13
CA GLU A 94 -11.58 5.45 8.76
C GLU A 94 -10.27 5.91 8.12
N ILE A 95 -9.21 5.10 8.13
CA ILE A 95 -7.91 5.48 7.54
C ILE A 95 -7.91 5.50 6.01
N PHE A 96 -8.75 4.68 5.36
CA PHE A 96 -8.70 4.55 3.90
C PHE A 96 -9.31 5.71 3.14
N GLU A 97 -10.33 6.36 3.69
CA GLU A 97 -10.92 7.53 3.03
C GLU A 97 -9.92 8.69 2.90
N PRO A 98 -9.21 9.12 3.96
CA PRO A 98 -8.15 10.12 3.84
C PRO A 98 -6.98 9.69 2.93
N ILE A 99 -6.61 8.39 2.90
CA ILE A 99 -5.61 7.88 1.95
C ILE A 99 -6.09 8.07 0.51
N CYS A 100 -7.36 7.72 0.21
CA CYS A 100 -7.95 7.94 -1.12
C CYS A 100 -7.99 9.43 -1.49
N GLN A 101 -8.31 10.30 -0.53
CA GLN A 101 -8.25 11.75 -0.73
C GLN A 101 -6.81 12.22 -1.00
N GLY A 102 -5.80 11.65 -0.30
CA GLY A 102 -4.40 11.90 -0.58
C GLY A 102 -4.00 11.50 -2.00
N ILE A 103 -4.45 10.35 -2.49
CA ILE A 103 -4.24 9.92 -3.89
C ILE A 103 -4.89 10.91 -4.86
N ALA A 104 -6.14 11.31 -4.61
CA ALA A 104 -6.92 12.17 -5.50
C ALA A 104 -6.40 13.62 -5.53
N ASN A 105 -5.86 14.12 -4.43
CA ASN A 105 -5.38 15.49 -4.27
C ASN A 105 -3.87 15.64 -4.44
N ALA A 106 -3.14 14.56 -4.74
CA ALA A 106 -1.71 14.63 -4.98
C ALA A 106 -1.40 15.57 -6.15
N PRO A 107 -0.27 16.32 -6.11
CA PRO A 107 0.11 17.21 -7.22
C PRO A 107 0.20 16.50 -8.58
N GLU A 108 0.57 15.22 -8.56
CA GLU A 108 0.66 14.36 -9.72
C GLU A 108 -0.70 13.77 -10.19
N ALA A 109 -1.78 13.97 -9.43
CA ALA A 109 -3.10 13.41 -9.76
C ALA A 109 -3.63 13.93 -11.11
N GLY A 110 -3.44 15.22 -11.39
CA GLY A 110 -3.75 15.81 -12.70
C GLY A 110 -5.14 15.44 -13.21
N GLU A 111 -5.20 14.82 -14.41
CA GLU A 111 -6.43 14.33 -15.03
C GLU A 111 -6.71 12.84 -14.77
N HIS A 112 -5.96 12.19 -13.86
CA HIS A 112 -6.16 10.77 -13.55
C HIS A 112 -7.52 10.55 -12.89
N ALA A 113 -8.15 9.43 -13.19
CA ALA A 113 -9.44 9.06 -12.61
C ALA A 113 -9.28 7.86 -11.67
N LEU A 114 -10.01 7.89 -10.55
CA LEU A 114 -10.12 6.79 -9.61
C LEU A 114 -11.45 6.08 -9.82
N LEU A 115 -11.38 4.77 -10.05
CA LEU A 115 -12.53 3.90 -10.19
C LEU A 115 -12.80 3.22 -8.84
N TRP A 116 -13.97 3.47 -8.32
CA TRP A 116 -14.45 2.87 -7.10
C TRP A 116 -15.65 1.97 -7.39
N GLY A 117 -15.58 0.72 -6.94
CA GLY A 117 -16.67 -0.22 -7.11
C GLY A 117 -17.58 -0.28 -5.89
N HIS A 118 -18.87 -0.55 -6.14
CA HIS A 118 -19.83 -0.76 -5.08
C HIS A 118 -19.62 -2.12 -4.39
N ALA A 119 -19.63 -2.11 -3.05
CA ALA A 119 -19.61 -3.33 -2.24
C ALA A 119 -21.05 -3.88 -2.11
N ASP A 120 -21.31 -5.04 -2.67
CA ASP A 120 -22.57 -5.76 -2.47
C ASP A 120 -22.53 -6.48 -1.11
N LYS A 121 -23.23 -5.95 -0.12
CA LYS A 121 -23.27 -6.52 1.24
C LYS A 121 -23.92 -7.91 1.32
N SER A 122 -24.51 -8.40 0.25
CA SER A 122 -25.12 -9.74 0.19
C SER A 122 -24.10 -10.88 0.01
N VAL A 123 -22.86 -10.57 -0.38
CA VAL A 123 -21.79 -11.54 -0.59
C VAL A 123 -20.61 -11.28 0.36
N SER A 124 -19.76 -12.31 0.57
CA SER A 124 -18.56 -12.17 1.43
C SER A 124 -17.59 -11.11 0.90
N LYS A 125 -16.80 -10.50 1.79
CA LYS A 125 -15.74 -9.54 1.42
C LYS A 125 -14.74 -10.14 0.42
N SER A 126 -14.42 -11.41 0.57
CA SER A 126 -13.57 -12.17 -0.35
C SER A 126 -14.13 -12.19 -1.77
N GLU A 127 -15.42 -12.50 -1.91
CA GLU A 127 -16.07 -12.55 -3.23
C GLU A 127 -16.22 -11.14 -3.82
N GLN A 128 -16.53 -10.12 -3.00
CA GLN A 128 -16.60 -8.74 -3.44
C GLN A 128 -15.24 -8.28 -4.01
N ALA A 129 -14.17 -8.47 -3.25
CA ALA A 129 -12.82 -8.09 -3.68
C ALA A 129 -12.43 -8.77 -5.00
N TRP A 130 -12.75 -10.06 -5.13
CA TRP A 130 -12.48 -10.79 -6.36
C TRP A 130 -13.30 -10.29 -7.56
N ARG A 131 -14.60 -9.98 -7.37
CA ARG A 131 -15.47 -9.41 -8.43
C ARG A 131 -14.97 -8.05 -8.88
N LEU A 132 -14.62 -7.17 -7.94
CA LEU A 132 -14.07 -5.84 -8.22
C LEU A 132 -12.74 -5.95 -8.99
N ALA A 133 -11.83 -6.82 -8.55
CA ALA A 133 -10.57 -7.02 -9.25
C ALA A 133 -10.79 -7.45 -10.71
N LYS A 134 -11.69 -8.43 -10.96
CA LYS A 134 -12.05 -8.84 -12.32
C LYS A 134 -12.64 -7.69 -13.15
N GLN A 135 -13.50 -6.89 -12.56
CA GLN A 135 -14.11 -5.73 -13.21
C GLN A 135 -13.03 -4.72 -13.63
N TYR A 136 -12.12 -4.34 -12.71
CA TYR A 136 -11.04 -3.40 -13.02
C TYR A 136 -10.13 -3.91 -14.13
N LEU A 137 -9.74 -5.18 -14.07
CA LEU A 137 -8.94 -5.81 -15.13
C LEU A 137 -9.67 -5.83 -16.48
N SER A 138 -10.98 -6.08 -16.52
CA SER A 138 -11.77 -6.05 -17.75
C SER A 138 -11.90 -4.64 -18.32
N GLN A 139 -11.91 -3.61 -17.48
CA GLN A 139 -11.92 -2.19 -17.86
C GLN A 139 -10.52 -1.66 -18.21
N LYS A 140 -9.49 -2.52 -18.18
CA LYS A 140 -8.11 -2.18 -18.54
C LYS A 140 -7.58 -0.98 -17.76
N VAL A 141 -7.79 -0.96 -16.43
CA VAL A 141 -7.22 0.06 -15.56
C VAL A 141 -5.70 0.10 -15.70
N SER A 142 -5.11 1.27 -15.54
CA SER A 142 -3.66 1.48 -15.63
C SER A 142 -2.90 0.95 -14.42
N GLY A 143 -3.60 0.76 -13.29
CA GLY A 143 -3.05 0.23 -12.05
C GLY A 143 -4.13 0.03 -11.00
N ILE A 144 -3.82 -0.70 -9.92
CA ILE A 144 -4.74 -0.97 -8.81
C ILE A 144 -4.07 -0.59 -7.50
N PHE A 145 -4.70 0.29 -6.72
CA PHE A 145 -4.41 0.49 -5.30
C PHE A 145 -5.20 -0.54 -4.51
N PHE A 146 -4.50 -1.37 -3.76
CA PHE A 146 -5.10 -2.52 -3.10
C PHE A 146 -4.81 -2.54 -1.60
N ALA A 147 -5.85 -2.45 -0.79
CA ALA A 147 -5.81 -2.80 0.63
C ALA A 147 -6.14 -4.29 0.77
N PRO A 148 -5.16 -5.16 1.07
CA PRO A 148 -5.39 -6.59 1.16
C PRO A 148 -6.45 -6.96 2.18
N LEU A 149 -7.24 -8.00 1.88
CA LEU A 149 -8.23 -8.57 2.79
C LEU A 149 -7.56 -9.06 4.07
N GLU A 150 -8.22 -8.85 5.18
CA GLU A 150 -7.89 -9.39 6.49
C GLU A 150 -9.16 -9.92 7.19
N PHE A 151 -9.00 -10.69 8.26
CA PHE A 151 -10.08 -11.29 9.05
C PHE A 151 -11.00 -12.29 8.33
N GLU A 152 -10.81 -12.53 7.04
CA GLU A 152 -11.50 -13.57 6.27
C GLU A 152 -10.68 -14.87 6.29
N ARG A 153 -11.35 -16.02 6.39
CA ARG A 153 -10.68 -17.34 6.44
C ARG A 153 -9.81 -17.62 5.22
N ASP A 154 -10.21 -17.08 4.07
CA ASP A 154 -9.56 -17.28 2.79
C ASP A 154 -8.83 -16.02 2.28
N ALA A 155 -8.63 -15.01 3.15
CA ALA A 155 -8.05 -13.72 2.80
C ALA A 155 -6.74 -13.87 2.01
N GLU A 156 -5.76 -14.61 2.52
CA GLU A 156 -4.46 -14.80 1.85
C GLU A 156 -4.60 -15.46 0.48
N LYS A 157 -5.49 -16.45 0.35
CA LYS A 157 -5.77 -17.12 -0.92
C LYS A 157 -6.35 -16.15 -1.96
N ILE A 158 -7.30 -15.32 -1.55
CA ILE A 158 -7.94 -14.34 -2.43
C ILE A 158 -7.00 -13.20 -2.76
N ASN A 159 -6.25 -12.67 -1.79
CA ASN A 159 -5.21 -11.67 -2.02
C ASN A 159 -4.21 -12.15 -3.08
N ARG A 160 -3.68 -13.37 -2.92
CA ARG A 160 -2.76 -13.97 -3.89
C ARG A 160 -3.41 -14.14 -5.27
N ARG A 161 -4.67 -14.58 -5.33
CA ARG A 161 -5.43 -14.73 -6.59
C ARG A 161 -5.56 -13.40 -7.33
N ILE A 162 -5.86 -12.31 -6.62
CA ILE A 162 -5.97 -10.96 -7.16
C ILE A 162 -4.62 -10.52 -7.74
N LEU A 163 -3.54 -10.66 -6.96
CA LEU A 163 -2.20 -10.28 -7.40
C LEU A 163 -1.73 -11.06 -8.63
N LEU A 164 -2.00 -12.36 -8.68
CA LEU A 164 -1.69 -13.18 -9.85
C LEU A 164 -2.47 -12.75 -11.10
N ALA A 165 -3.75 -12.44 -10.96
CA ALA A 165 -4.58 -11.96 -12.08
C ALA A 165 -4.09 -10.59 -12.59
N ALA A 166 -3.75 -9.67 -11.71
CA ALA A 166 -3.18 -8.37 -12.08
C ALA A 166 -1.82 -8.54 -12.81
N LYS A 167 -0.94 -9.42 -12.29
CA LYS A 167 0.34 -9.75 -12.93
C LYS A 167 0.17 -10.33 -14.33
N GLN A 168 -0.78 -11.27 -14.53
CA GLN A 168 -1.09 -11.84 -15.83
C GLN A 168 -1.63 -10.81 -16.83
N ALA A 169 -2.39 -9.84 -16.33
CA ALA A 169 -2.91 -8.72 -17.12
C ALA A 169 -1.89 -7.59 -17.31
N HIS A 170 -0.67 -7.71 -16.77
CA HIS A 170 0.36 -6.64 -16.76
C HIS A 170 -0.13 -5.33 -16.14
N VAL A 171 -1.04 -5.41 -15.16
CA VAL A 171 -1.54 -4.26 -14.39
C VAL A 171 -0.75 -4.16 -13.10
N PRO A 172 -0.02 -3.04 -12.86
CA PRO A 172 0.71 -2.84 -11.62
C PRO A 172 -0.24 -2.70 -10.42
N VAL A 173 0.24 -3.16 -9.27
CA VAL A 173 -0.47 -3.06 -7.99
C VAL A 173 0.42 -2.34 -6.99
N VAL A 174 -0.15 -1.39 -6.26
CA VAL A 174 0.45 -0.79 -5.05
C VAL A 174 -0.43 -1.19 -3.88
N LEU A 175 0.17 -1.85 -2.90
CA LEU A 175 -0.49 -2.21 -1.65
C LEU A 175 -0.59 -0.98 -0.76
N LEU A 176 -1.75 -0.83 -0.10
CA LEU A 176 -1.99 0.19 0.90
C LEU A 176 -2.03 -0.45 2.29
N ASP A 177 -1.36 0.19 3.26
CA ASP A 177 -1.38 -0.14 4.68
C ASP A 177 -0.70 -1.46 5.05
N ARG A 178 -0.98 -2.57 4.34
CA ARG A 178 -0.58 -3.91 4.78
C ARG A 178 -0.12 -4.83 3.66
N ARG A 179 0.66 -5.86 4.03
CA ARG A 179 1.10 -6.91 3.11
C ARG A 179 -0.04 -7.87 2.78
N ALA A 180 -0.01 -8.43 1.58
CA ALA A 180 -1.01 -9.39 1.11
C ALA A 180 -0.82 -10.81 1.67
N ALA A 181 0.36 -11.14 2.16
CA ALA A 181 0.72 -12.41 2.76
C ALA A 181 1.72 -12.21 3.91
N ARG A 182 1.73 -13.16 4.86
CA ARG A 182 2.64 -13.14 6.03
C ARG A 182 4.08 -13.47 5.65
N ALA A 183 4.30 -14.34 4.68
CA ALA A 183 5.63 -14.73 4.24
C ALA A 183 6.19 -13.76 3.20
N PRO A 184 7.51 -13.45 3.22
CA PRO A 184 8.13 -12.64 2.20
C PRO A 184 8.10 -13.36 0.84
N GLU A 185 7.46 -12.73 -0.16
CA GLU A 185 7.44 -13.20 -1.54
C GLU A 185 8.48 -12.47 -2.38
N ARG A 186 9.18 -13.19 -3.27
CA ARG A 186 10.20 -12.57 -4.15
C ARG A 186 9.62 -11.54 -5.12
N ASP A 187 8.39 -11.76 -5.58
CA ASP A 187 7.67 -10.94 -6.56
C ASP A 187 6.52 -10.16 -5.91
N ARG A 188 6.78 -9.53 -4.75
CA ARG A 188 5.76 -8.74 -4.05
C ARG A 188 5.51 -7.41 -4.75
N PRO A 189 4.28 -6.85 -4.67
CA PRO A 189 4.00 -5.48 -5.09
C PRO A 189 4.72 -4.45 -4.21
N ASP A 190 4.73 -3.18 -4.68
CA ASP A 190 5.08 -2.06 -3.81
C ASP A 190 4.07 -1.93 -2.67
N LEU A 191 4.52 -1.49 -1.50
CA LEU A 191 3.70 -1.23 -0.32
C LEU A 191 3.93 0.20 0.14
N VAL A 192 2.85 0.90 0.46
CA VAL A 192 2.88 2.22 1.11
C VAL A 192 1.98 2.17 2.35
N GLY A 193 2.49 2.60 3.50
CA GLY A 193 1.77 2.57 4.77
C GLY A 193 2.57 3.19 5.90
N ILE A 194 2.22 2.85 7.15
CA ILE A 194 3.01 3.29 8.31
C ILE A 194 3.97 2.20 8.79
N ASN A 195 4.97 2.62 9.52
CA ASN A 195 5.85 1.75 10.30
C ASN A 195 5.10 1.26 11.56
N ASN A 196 4.34 0.17 11.39
CA ASN A 196 3.48 -0.38 12.45
C ASN A 196 4.28 -0.78 13.70
N ARG A 197 5.51 -1.29 13.53
CA ARG A 197 6.36 -1.65 14.68
C ARG A 197 6.74 -0.41 15.47
N GLN A 198 7.11 0.67 14.79
CA GLN A 198 7.41 1.95 15.44
C GLN A 198 6.17 2.56 16.12
N ALA A 199 4.99 2.48 15.50
CA ALA A 199 3.75 2.95 16.09
C ALA A 199 3.42 2.21 17.40
N GLY A 200 3.54 0.88 17.44
CA GLY A 200 3.37 0.09 18.64
C GLY A 200 4.42 0.42 19.72
N TYR A 201 5.67 0.63 19.31
CA TYR A 201 6.75 1.05 20.19
C TYR A 201 6.45 2.42 20.82
N ALA A 202 6.14 3.43 20.00
CA ALA A 202 5.90 4.79 20.46
C ALA A 202 4.70 4.89 21.43
N ALA A 203 3.59 4.20 21.13
CA ALA A 203 2.43 4.13 22.01
C ALA A 203 2.77 3.54 23.38
N THR A 204 3.58 2.48 23.39
CA THR A 204 3.97 1.77 24.63
C THR A 204 4.99 2.59 25.42
N GLU A 205 6.03 3.11 24.73
CA GLU A 205 7.07 3.92 25.34
C GLU A 205 6.49 5.16 26.06
N HIS A 206 5.46 5.78 25.45
CA HIS A 206 4.76 6.91 26.08
C HIS A 206 4.19 6.54 27.47
N LEU A 207 3.49 5.41 27.58
CA LEU A 207 2.95 4.94 28.84
C LEU A 207 4.07 4.58 29.84
N LEU A 208 5.17 3.99 29.38
CA LEU A 208 6.34 3.68 30.20
C LEU A 208 7.00 4.96 30.75
N LYS A 209 7.09 6.03 29.95
CA LYS A 209 7.58 7.36 30.36
C LYS A 209 6.66 8.02 31.39
N LEU A 210 5.36 7.73 31.35
CA LEU A 210 4.38 8.16 32.35
C LEU A 210 4.40 7.31 33.64
N GLY A 211 5.35 6.37 33.78
CA GLY A 211 5.55 5.56 34.95
C GLY A 211 4.79 4.22 34.98
N CYS A 212 3.97 3.90 33.99
CA CYS A 212 3.28 2.62 33.91
C CYS A 212 4.28 1.47 33.76
N ARG A 213 4.01 0.36 34.44
CA ARG A 213 4.84 -0.87 34.40
C ARG A 213 4.04 -2.11 34.02
N HIS A 214 2.73 -2.10 34.27
CA HIS A 214 1.81 -3.19 33.93
C HIS A 214 0.92 -2.76 32.75
N ILE A 215 1.49 -2.84 31.55
CA ILE A 215 0.83 -2.43 30.32
C ILE A 215 0.36 -3.68 29.57
N ALA A 216 -0.86 -3.67 29.05
CA ALA A 216 -1.40 -4.72 28.21
C ALA A 216 -1.59 -4.23 26.75
N PHE A 217 -1.36 -5.12 25.78
CA PHE A 217 -1.67 -4.88 24.37
C PHE A 217 -3.01 -5.52 24.02
N ILE A 218 -3.93 -4.75 23.45
CA ILE A 218 -5.27 -5.20 23.08
C ILE A 218 -5.43 -5.24 21.56
N GLY A 219 -5.66 -6.42 21.01
CA GLY A 219 -5.81 -6.65 19.57
C GLY A 219 -6.79 -7.77 19.23
N TYR A 220 -6.78 -8.20 17.97
CA TYR A 220 -7.58 -9.29 17.44
C TYR A 220 -6.72 -10.54 17.17
N HIS A 221 -7.29 -11.72 17.35
CA HIS A 221 -6.67 -12.97 16.90
C HIS A 221 -6.71 -13.09 15.36
N GLY A 222 -5.68 -13.73 14.79
CA GLY A 222 -5.66 -14.08 13.37
C GLY A 222 -5.51 -12.90 12.43
N SER A 223 -4.95 -11.85 12.92
CA SER A 223 -4.91 -10.52 12.37
C SER A 223 -3.91 -10.30 11.23
N ALA A 224 -4.09 -9.17 10.55
CA ALA A 224 -3.20 -8.62 9.55
C ALA A 224 -1.75 -8.47 10.04
N SER A 225 -0.83 -8.32 9.09
CA SER A 225 0.58 -8.05 9.38
C SER A 225 0.77 -6.81 10.27
N THR A 226 -0.07 -5.78 10.09
CA THR A 226 -0.05 -4.53 10.84
C THR A 226 -0.21 -4.75 12.34
N ILE A 227 -1.17 -5.59 12.75
CA ILE A 227 -1.43 -5.88 14.16
C ILE A 227 -0.26 -6.64 14.80
N SER A 228 0.28 -7.63 14.10
CA SER A 228 1.45 -8.37 14.58
C SER A 228 2.66 -7.46 14.74
N GLU A 229 2.89 -6.55 13.79
CA GLU A 229 3.99 -5.59 13.86
C GLU A 229 3.81 -4.58 15.00
N ARG A 230 2.59 -4.08 15.26
CA ARG A 230 2.27 -3.22 16.41
C ARG A 230 2.54 -3.97 17.73
N ALA A 231 2.15 -5.25 17.84
CA ALA A 231 2.43 -6.08 19.01
C ALA A 231 3.93 -6.32 19.22
N GLU A 232 4.70 -6.53 18.15
CA GLU A 232 6.17 -6.63 18.25
C GLU A 232 6.81 -5.31 18.74
N GLY A 233 6.33 -4.15 18.25
CA GLY A 233 6.77 -2.84 18.73
C GLY A 233 6.48 -2.64 20.23
N TYR A 234 5.30 -3.07 20.70
CA TYR A 234 4.95 -3.09 22.10
C TYR A 234 5.94 -3.91 22.92
N LYS A 235 6.28 -5.13 22.50
CA LYS A 235 7.27 -5.99 23.17
C LYS A 235 8.65 -5.36 23.19
N ASP A 236 9.08 -4.76 22.09
CA ASP A 236 10.36 -4.07 22.00
C ASP A 236 10.47 -2.93 23.01
N ALA A 237 9.42 -2.13 23.16
CA ALA A 237 9.39 -1.05 24.15
C ALA A 237 9.50 -1.57 25.58
N LEU A 238 8.74 -2.63 25.94
CA LEU A 238 8.86 -3.27 27.26
C LEU A 238 10.28 -3.78 27.51
N ALA A 239 10.87 -4.46 26.53
CA ALA A 239 12.23 -4.99 26.62
C ALA A 239 13.28 -3.87 26.79
N ALA A 240 13.13 -2.74 26.07
CA ALA A 240 14.01 -1.58 26.20
C ALA A 240 13.99 -0.96 27.59
N TYR A 241 12.88 -1.12 28.32
CA TYR A 241 12.75 -0.67 29.73
C TYR A 241 13.01 -1.78 30.75
N GLY A 242 13.52 -2.95 30.34
CA GLY A 242 13.87 -4.07 31.23
C GLY A 242 12.65 -4.80 31.80
N LEU A 243 11.48 -4.66 31.19
CA LEU A 243 10.25 -5.31 31.61
C LEU A 243 10.05 -6.65 30.86
N PRO A 244 9.43 -7.65 31.51
CA PRO A 244 9.10 -8.90 30.84
C PRO A 244 8.10 -8.66 29.71
N PRO A 245 7.99 -9.60 28.74
CA PRO A 245 6.94 -9.54 27.71
C PRO A 245 5.59 -9.37 28.40
N GLY A 246 4.89 -8.30 28.02
CA GLY A 246 3.60 -8.01 28.63
C GLY A 246 2.52 -9.02 28.21
N HIS A 247 1.36 -8.89 28.81
CA HIS A 247 0.21 -9.72 28.44
C HIS A 247 -0.43 -9.23 27.14
N GLU A 248 -0.43 -10.06 26.11
CA GLU A 248 -1.28 -9.84 24.95
C GLU A 248 -2.68 -10.33 25.30
N HIS A 249 -3.63 -9.40 25.41
CA HIS A 249 -5.03 -9.73 25.61
C HIS A 249 -5.79 -9.54 24.28
N LEU A 250 -6.47 -10.59 23.90
CA LEU A 250 -7.42 -10.56 22.83
C LEU A 250 -8.76 -10.02 23.34
N LEU A 251 -9.62 -9.56 22.45
CA LEU A 251 -10.97 -9.05 22.77
C LEU A 251 -11.89 -10.04 23.52
N GLU A 252 -11.45 -11.27 23.78
CA GLU A 252 -12.09 -12.22 24.73
C GLU A 252 -12.28 -11.65 26.15
N TRP A 253 -11.62 -10.54 26.41
CA TRP A 253 -11.77 -9.70 27.61
C TRP A 253 -13.20 -9.23 27.90
N ARG A 254 -14.06 -9.19 26.88
CA ARG A 254 -15.48 -8.84 27.07
C ARG A 254 -16.18 -9.69 28.12
N ALA A 255 -15.73 -10.94 28.34
CA ALA A 255 -16.34 -11.89 29.24
C ALA A 255 -15.71 -11.91 30.64
N LYS A 256 -14.42 -11.60 30.83
CA LYS A 256 -13.66 -11.88 32.05
C LYS A 256 -13.22 -10.64 32.85
N GLY A 257 -13.38 -9.44 32.35
CA GLY A 257 -12.95 -8.18 33.01
C GLY A 257 -11.46 -7.91 32.93
N ALA A 258 -11.04 -6.64 33.24
CA ALA A 258 -9.64 -6.26 33.33
C ALA A 258 -8.94 -7.04 34.44
N PRO A 259 -7.73 -7.60 34.23
CA PRO A 259 -6.93 -8.04 35.37
C PRO A 259 -6.69 -6.83 36.27
N ALA A 260 -6.96 -6.98 37.55
CA ALA A 260 -6.85 -5.92 38.56
C ALA A 260 -5.44 -5.28 38.64
N SER A 261 -4.45 -5.88 37.97
CA SER A 261 -3.06 -5.42 37.96
C SER A 261 -2.66 -4.60 36.72
N VAL A 262 -3.55 -4.41 35.74
CA VAL A 262 -3.19 -3.67 34.50
C VAL A 262 -3.46 -2.19 34.70
N GLU A 263 -2.42 -1.36 34.57
CA GLU A 263 -2.45 0.09 34.76
C GLU A 263 -2.77 0.83 33.45
N ALA A 264 -2.39 0.24 32.32
CA ALA A 264 -2.52 0.89 31.03
C ALA A 264 -2.69 -0.10 29.88
N PHE A 265 -3.25 0.41 28.79
CA PHE A 265 -3.57 -0.34 27.58
C PHE A 265 -3.06 0.34 26.33
N VAL A 266 -2.32 -0.40 25.53
CA VAL A 266 -2.03 -0.07 24.13
C VAL A 266 -3.03 -0.84 23.28
N CYS A 267 -3.92 -0.11 22.63
CA CYS A 267 -4.94 -0.70 21.76
C CYS A 267 -4.44 -0.71 20.31
N VAL A 268 -4.70 -1.81 19.62
CA VAL A 268 -4.23 -2.01 18.25
C VAL A 268 -4.68 -0.90 17.30
N ASN A 269 -5.83 -0.28 17.54
CA ASN A 269 -6.33 0.90 16.86
C ASN A 269 -7.33 1.67 17.72
N ASP A 270 -7.73 2.86 17.26
CA ASP A 270 -8.64 3.74 17.98
C ASP A 270 -10.04 3.14 18.16
N ARG A 271 -10.50 2.33 17.20
CA ARG A 271 -11.79 1.63 17.32
C ARG A 271 -11.80 0.67 18.50
N ILE A 272 -10.73 -0.10 18.70
CA ILE A 272 -10.59 -0.99 19.85
C ILE A 272 -10.45 -0.19 21.13
N ALA A 273 -9.69 0.91 21.11
CA ALA A 273 -9.54 1.79 22.26
C ALA A 273 -10.90 2.38 22.69
N GLY A 274 -11.72 2.84 21.73
CA GLY A 274 -13.07 3.34 22.02
C GLY A 274 -13.99 2.26 22.60
N GLN A 275 -13.95 1.03 22.07
CA GLN A 275 -14.72 -0.09 22.61
C GLN A 275 -14.27 -0.47 24.01
N LEU A 276 -12.96 -0.49 24.27
CA LEU A 276 -12.41 -0.75 25.60
C LEU A 276 -12.81 0.34 26.59
N MET A 277 -12.70 1.61 26.19
CA MET A 277 -13.10 2.76 27.00
C MET A 277 -14.57 2.65 27.45
N GLN A 278 -15.49 2.32 26.53
CA GLN A 278 -16.89 2.10 26.86
C GLN A 278 -17.09 0.97 27.88
N LEU A 279 -16.33 -0.14 27.73
CA LEU A 279 -16.38 -1.27 28.67
C LEU A 279 -15.85 -0.91 30.07
N LEU A 280 -14.79 -0.10 30.15
CA LEU A 280 -14.22 0.38 31.41
C LEU A 280 -15.22 1.29 32.13
N ILE A 281 -15.75 2.28 31.43
CA ILE A 281 -16.75 3.22 31.97
C ILE A 281 -18.00 2.47 32.45
N ALA A 282 -18.48 1.48 31.70
CA ALA A 282 -19.64 0.64 32.12
C ALA A 282 -19.39 -0.21 33.39
N ARG A 283 -18.13 -0.28 33.84
CA ARG A 283 -17.71 -0.98 35.07
C ARG A 283 -17.21 -0.01 36.13
N ASP A 284 -17.53 1.26 36.03
CA ASP A 284 -17.10 2.33 36.93
C ASP A 284 -15.55 2.46 37.06
N ILE A 285 -14.79 1.97 36.04
CA ILE A 285 -13.34 2.15 35.95
C ILE A 285 -13.07 3.48 35.25
N LYS A 286 -12.41 4.39 35.92
CA LYS A 286 -12.12 5.73 35.41
C LYS A 286 -10.93 5.74 34.48
N VAL A 287 -11.07 6.47 33.39
CA VAL A 287 -9.99 6.74 32.44
C VAL A 287 -9.68 8.24 32.53
N PRO A 288 -8.45 8.66 32.81
CA PRO A 288 -7.21 7.87 32.92
C PRO A 288 -6.85 7.42 34.36
N GLU A 289 -7.63 7.75 35.38
CA GLU A 289 -7.25 7.64 36.80
C GLU A 289 -6.97 6.18 37.20
N ASP A 290 -7.86 5.24 36.86
CA ASP A 290 -7.73 3.82 37.19
C ASP A 290 -7.11 3.00 36.07
N ALA A 291 -7.25 3.48 34.81
CA ALA A 291 -6.72 2.82 33.61
C ALA A 291 -6.38 3.83 32.49
N ARG A 292 -5.19 3.77 31.95
CA ARG A 292 -4.72 4.64 30.87
C ARG A 292 -4.84 3.94 29.52
N LEU A 293 -5.21 4.69 28.48
CA LEU A 293 -5.39 4.15 27.13
C LEU A 293 -4.59 4.95 26.11
N VAL A 294 -3.96 4.21 25.17
CA VAL A 294 -3.36 4.76 23.95
C VAL A 294 -3.84 3.93 22.76
N GLY A 295 -4.32 4.61 21.72
CA GLY A 295 -4.73 4.04 20.45
C GLY A 295 -3.68 4.22 19.35
N ILE A 296 -4.03 3.81 18.15
CA ILE A 296 -3.28 4.04 16.91
C ILE A 296 -4.32 4.32 15.83
N ASP A 297 -4.09 5.26 14.97
CA ASP A 297 -4.73 5.71 13.73
C ASP A 297 -5.07 7.21 13.73
N ASP A 298 -5.41 7.80 14.88
CA ASP A 298 -5.88 9.18 15.05
C ASP A 298 -7.09 9.50 14.16
N VAL A 299 -8.10 8.61 14.26
CA VAL A 299 -9.36 8.79 13.53
C VAL A 299 -10.16 9.98 14.07
N SER A 300 -11.07 10.53 13.25
CA SER A 300 -11.82 11.74 13.54
C SER A 300 -12.55 11.73 14.90
N TYR A 301 -13.12 10.60 15.28
CA TYR A 301 -13.82 10.48 16.57
C TYR A 301 -12.92 10.28 17.78
N ALA A 302 -11.63 10.06 17.63
CA ALA A 302 -10.72 9.83 18.76
C ALA A 302 -10.71 11.00 19.76
N SER A 303 -10.87 12.24 19.25
CA SER A 303 -11.00 13.45 20.06
C SER A 303 -12.40 13.63 20.69
N LEU A 304 -13.41 12.93 20.20
CA LEU A 304 -14.82 13.04 20.59
C LEU A 304 -15.26 11.91 21.53
N LEU A 305 -14.39 10.96 21.84
CA LEU A 305 -14.67 9.92 22.83
C LEU A 305 -14.95 10.52 24.21
N PRO A 306 -15.69 9.84 25.09
CA PRO A 306 -15.99 10.34 26.45
C PRO A 306 -14.77 10.87 27.21
N VAL A 307 -13.62 10.21 27.00
CA VAL A 307 -12.30 10.73 27.35
C VAL A 307 -11.48 10.82 26.06
N PRO A 308 -11.08 12.03 25.60
CA PRO A 308 -10.30 12.22 24.38
C PRO A 308 -9.07 11.30 24.35
N LEU A 309 -8.95 10.51 23.26
CA LEU A 309 -8.01 9.43 23.15
C LEU A 309 -6.63 9.90 22.68
N THR A 310 -5.60 9.61 23.46
CA THR A 310 -4.20 9.66 23.04
C THR A 310 -3.96 8.56 22.01
N THR A 311 -3.33 8.89 20.89
CA THR A 311 -3.20 7.95 19.77
C THR A 311 -1.99 8.27 18.92
N VAL A 312 -1.51 7.31 18.14
CA VAL A 312 -0.48 7.53 17.13
C VAL A 312 -1.14 7.91 15.82
N HIS A 313 -0.90 9.13 15.35
CA HIS A 313 -1.41 9.65 14.09
C HIS A 313 -0.78 8.95 12.90
N GLN A 314 -1.59 8.50 11.94
CA GLN A 314 -1.13 8.04 10.64
C GLN A 314 -1.15 9.21 9.64
N PRO A 315 -0.04 9.52 8.94
CA PRO A 315 -0.01 10.55 7.90
C PRO A 315 -0.71 10.04 6.62
N THR A 316 -2.01 9.84 6.72
CA THR A 316 -2.83 9.17 5.69
C THR A 316 -2.82 9.89 4.35
N ARG A 317 -2.74 11.23 4.36
CA ARG A 317 -2.64 12.03 3.15
C ARG A 317 -1.30 11.79 2.45
N GLU A 318 -0.21 11.84 3.17
CA GLU A 318 1.15 11.61 2.67
C GLU A 318 1.31 10.18 2.17
N ILE A 319 0.67 9.20 2.81
CA ILE A 319 0.57 7.81 2.36
C ILE A 319 -0.12 7.77 0.98
N GLY A 320 -1.25 8.47 0.83
CA GLY A 320 -1.98 8.54 -0.43
C GLY A 320 -1.15 9.16 -1.56
N GLU A 321 -0.49 10.30 -1.30
CA GLU A 321 0.38 10.96 -2.26
C GLU A 321 1.57 10.06 -2.67
N ALA A 322 2.21 9.42 -1.70
CA ALA A 322 3.30 8.47 -1.96
C ALA A 322 2.84 7.24 -2.76
N ALA A 323 1.63 6.76 -2.50
CA ALA A 323 1.04 5.66 -3.24
C ALA A 323 0.85 6.01 -4.72
N LEU A 324 0.33 7.22 -5.03
CA LEU A 324 0.20 7.67 -6.41
C LEU A 324 1.56 7.77 -7.10
N ARG A 325 2.54 8.45 -6.49
CA ARG A 325 3.90 8.55 -7.05
C ARG A 325 4.49 7.17 -7.31
N THR A 326 4.33 6.25 -6.35
CA THR A 326 4.81 4.87 -6.49
C THR A 326 4.16 4.16 -7.67
N MET A 327 2.86 4.34 -7.88
CA MET A 327 2.12 3.79 -9.02
C MET A 327 2.62 4.35 -10.34
N LEU A 328 2.76 5.66 -10.45
CA LEU A 328 3.26 6.32 -11.67
C LEU A 328 4.69 5.89 -12.00
N ASP A 329 5.57 5.79 -11.01
CA ASP A 329 6.91 5.25 -11.17
C ASP A 329 6.90 3.81 -11.69
N ARG A 330 6.01 2.97 -11.15
CA ARG A 330 5.87 1.58 -11.56
C ARG A 330 5.36 1.44 -12.98
N ILE A 331 4.43 2.30 -13.41
CA ILE A 331 3.97 2.37 -14.81
C ILE A 331 5.10 2.80 -15.74
N LYS A 332 5.86 3.82 -15.36
CA LYS A 332 6.99 4.34 -16.14
C LYS A 332 8.13 3.32 -16.21
N SER A 333 8.38 2.60 -15.13
CA SER A 333 9.52 1.69 -14.98
C SER A 333 9.10 0.35 -14.38
N PRO A 334 8.45 -0.55 -15.13
CA PRO A 334 7.88 -1.80 -14.61
C PRO A 334 8.87 -2.77 -13.95
N LYS A 335 10.17 -2.63 -14.24
CA LYS A 335 11.25 -3.50 -13.73
C LYS A 335 11.93 -2.98 -12.47
N LEU A 336 11.46 -1.88 -11.87
CA LEU A 336 11.96 -1.43 -10.58
C LEU A 336 11.83 -2.54 -9.53
N PRO A 337 12.79 -2.68 -8.62
CA PRO A 337 12.63 -3.58 -7.47
C PRO A 337 11.38 -3.21 -6.67
N PRO A 338 10.72 -4.17 -6.02
CA PRO A 338 9.63 -3.86 -5.08
C PRO A 338 10.13 -2.94 -3.96
N ARG A 339 9.32 -1.95 -3.59
CA ARG A 339 9.63 -0.97 -2.54
C ARG A 339 8.63 -1.09 -1.40
N GLU A 340 9.08 -0.79 -0.20
CA GLU A 340 8.23 -0.50 0.96
C GLU A 340 8.50 0.93 1.40
N ILE A 341 7.48 1.76 1.36
CA ILE A 341 7.52 3.16 1.80
C ILE A 341 6.69 3.23 3.06
N LEU A 342 7.36 3.32 4.20
CA LEU A 342 6.75 3.30 5.51
C LEU A 342 7.00 4.65 6.19
N PHE A 343 5.94 5.30 6.61
CA PHE A 343 5.99 6.55 7.37
C PHE A 343 5.95 6.24 8.86
N ASP A 344 6.70 6.97 9.64
CA ASP A 344 6.53 6.96 11.08
C ASP A 344 5.28 7.78 11.45
N GLY A 345 4.58 7.35 12.49
CA GLY A 345 3.44 8.06 13.02
C GLY A 345 3.83 8.94 14.20
N ASP A 346 3.17 10.10 14.35
CA ASP A 346 3.36 11.00 15.45
C ASP A 346 2.39 10.74 16.60
N LEU A 347 2.86 10.79 17.83
CA LEU A 347 2.00 10.62 19.00
C LEU A 347 1.20 11.91 19.27
N VAL A 348 -0.12 11.79 19.23
CA VAL A 348 -1.08 12.85 19.57
C VAL A 348 -1.56 12.65 21.01
N ILE A 349 -1.03 13.44 21.94
CA ILE A 349 -1.34 13.35 23.37
C ILE A 349 -2.70 14.01 23.61
N ARG A 350 -3.60 13.26 24.31
CA ARG A 350 -4.89 13.73 24.81
C ARG A 350 -5.09 13.22 26.24
N ARG A 351 -6.32 13.24 26.74
CA ARG A 351 -6.60 12.98 28.16
C ARG A 351 -6.47 11.52 28.58
N SER A 352 -6.69 10.55 27.68
CA SER A 352 -6.82 9.11 28.04
C SER A 352 -5.55 8.46 28.58
N CYS A 353 -4.38 9.06 28.39
CA CYS A 353 -3.10 8.57 28.93
C CYS A 353 -2.73 9.18 30.28
N GLY A 354 -3.45 10.20 30.74
CA GLY A 354 -3.17 10.89 32.01
C GLY A 354 -1.93 11.78 32.00
N ALA A 355 -1.40 12.14 30.83
CA ALA A 355 -0.38 13.18 30.74
C ALA A 355 -1.01 14.54 31.04
N GLU A 356 -0.27 15.39 31.76
CA GLU A 356 -0.60 16.81 31.91
C GLU A 356 -0.39 17.49 30.54
N LEU A 357 -1.41 18.19 30.06
CA LEU A 357 -1.41 18.90 28.78
C LEU A 357 -0.87 20.31 28.92
#